data_c0da97782712c5d8581d0152f6bf6915
#
_entry.id   c0da97782712c5d8581d0152f6bf6915
#
_cell.length_a   1.000
_cell.length_b   1.000
_cell.length_c   1.000
_cell.angle_alpha   90.00
_cell.angle_beta   90.00
_cell.angle_gamma   90.00
#
_symmetry.space_group_name_H-M   'P 1'
#
loop_
_entity.id
_entity.type
_entity.pdbx_description
1 polymer ?
#
loop_
_entity_poly.entity_id
_entity_poly.type
_entity_poly.pdbx_seq_one_letter_code
_entity_poly.pdbx_strand_id
1 'polypeptide(L)'
;MIKLRDVRPEERPAEKARRLGIASLSDRELLSLLLRSGCRGQDVTALSALVLEMEPRREGLLGLLHNSMQDYMRLRGVGEAKALQLVAIGELSKRIWRREAAKNLTTAFSDPGLCARYYMEALRHLEQEELHAAFLDTKLRFISDQLLSRGS
;
A
#
# COMPACT_ATOMS: atom_id res chain seq x y z
N MET A 1 -8.87 6.71 26.15
CA MET A 1 -8.42 6.82 24.74
C MET A 1 -7.95 8.25 24.50
N ILE A 2 -6.67 8.47 24.30
CA ILE A 2 -6.06 9.80 24.14
C ILE A 2 -6.48 10.35 22.78
N LYS A 3 -7.09 11.54 22.74
CA LYS A 3 -7.46 12.21 21.49
C LYS A 3 -6.26 13.00 20.97
N LEU A 4 -6.14 13.17 19.65
CA LEU A 4 -5.04 13.93 19.04
C LEU A 4 -4.92 15.36 19.62
N ARG A 5 -6.03 15.97 20.02
CA ARG A 5 -6.07 17.29 20.70
C ARG A 5 -5.47 17.28 22.10
N ASP A 6 -5.42 16.10 22.76
CA ASP A 6 -4.89 15.91 24.12
C ASP A 6 -3.39 15.56 24.07
N VAL A 7 -2.85 15.32 22.86
CA VAL A 7 -1.43 15.10 22.59
C VAL A 7 -0.75 16.45 22.51
N ARG A 8 0.44 16.57 23.08
CA ARG A 8 1.26 17.79 23.01
C ARG A 8 1.39 18.23 21.55
N PRO A 9 1.27 19.54 21.23
CA PRO A 9 1.33 20.02 19.86
C PRO A 9 2.52 19.48 19.07
N GLU A 10 3.70 19.43 19.69
CA GLU A 10 4.96 18.93 19.12
C GLU A 10 4.97 17.42 18.80
N GLU A 11 4.10 16.65 19.43
CA GLU A 11 3.94 15.20 19.21
C GLU A 11 2.85 14.86 18.20
N ARG A 12 2.13 15.86 17.69
CA ARG A 12 1.14 15.63 16.64
C ARG A 12 1.85 15.22 15.35
N PRO A 13 1.33 14.25 14.60
CA PRO A 13 2.01 13.69 13.42
C PRO A 13 2.53 14.75 12.44
N ALA A 14 1.76 15.80 12.19
CA ALA A 14 2.16 16.89 11.29
C ALA A 14 3.36 17.68 11.83
N GLU A 15 3.35 18.03 13.12
CA GLU A 15 4.43 18.80 13.75
C GLU A 15 5.68 17.94 13.94
N LYS A 16 5.48 16.67 14.31
CA LYS A 16 6.57 15.69 14.40
C LYS A 16 7.25 15.51 13.03
N ALA A 17 6.47 15.38 11.94
CA ALA A 17 6.99 15.29 10.58
C ALA A 17 7.79 16.53 10.15
N ARG A 18 7.32 17.73 10.50
CA ARG A 18 8.02 18.99 10.19
C ARG A 18 9.36 19.09 10.92
N ARG A 19 9.41 18.66 12.17
CA ARG A 19 10.59 18.75 13.02
C ARG A 19 11.61 17.65 12.76
N LEU A 20 11.16 16.42 12.60
CA LEU A 20 12.03 15.22 12.57
C LEU A 20 12.05 14.53 11.19
N GLY A 21 11.27 15.01 10.23
CA GLY A 21 11.10 14.39 8.93
C GLY A 21 10.01 13.33 8.92
N ILE A 22 9.45 13.08 7.72
CA ILE A 22 8.33 12.14 7.52
C ILE A 22 8.70 10.69 7.88
N ALA A 23 9.97 10.31 7.71
CA ALA A 23 10.48 8.97 8.04
C ALA A 23 10.47 8.64 9.55
N SER A 24 10.32 9.65 10.40
CA SER A 24 10.20 9.46 11.86
C SER A 24 8.82 9.01 12.32
N LEU A 25 7.84 9.04 11.42
CA LEU A 25 6.47 8.68 11.74
C LEU A 25 6.26 7.17 11.68
N SER A 26 5.49 6.64 12.63
CA SER A 26 4.96 5.30 12.55
C SER A 26 3.90 5.18 11.44
N ASP A 27 3.59 3.96 11.00
CA ASP A 27 2.54 3.69 9.99
C ASP A 27 1.18 4.30 10.41
N ARG A 28 0.85 4.21 11.70
CA ARG A 28 -0.35 4.82 12.27
C ARG A 28 -0.35 6.33 12.14
N GLU A 29 0.78 6.98 12.40
CA GLU A 29 0.93 8.42 12.29
C GLU A 29 0.87 8.87 10.82
N LEU A 30 1.49 8.11 9.90
CA LEU A 30 1.41 8.35 8.46
C LEU A 30 -0.03 8.29 7.97
N LEU A 31 -0.78 7.24 8.32
CA LEU A 31 -2.20 7.14 7.96
C LEU A 31 -3.04 8.26 8.58
N SER A 32 -2.72 8.68 9.81
CA SER A 32 -3.41 9.81 10.46
C SER A 32 -3.25 11.11 9.69
N LEU A 33 -2.09 11.36 9.09
CA LEU A 33 -1.86 12.51 8.21
C LEU A 33 -2.74 12.45 6.96
N LEU A 34 -2.85 11.28 6.36
CA LEU A 34 -3.61 11.07 5.12
C LEU A 34 -5.12 11.16 5.37
N LEU A 35 -5.63 10.53 6.41
CA LEU A 35 -7.05 10.54 6.76
C LEU A 35 -7.52 11.87 7.35
N ARG A 36 -6.63 12.69 7.88
CA ARG A 36 -6.82 14.06 8.42
C ARG A 36 -7.80 14.19 9.59
N SER A 37 -8.84 13.40 9.63
CA SER A 37 -9.88 13.46 10.64
C SER A 37 -10.41 12.07 11.01
N GLY A 38 -10.74 11.88 12.27
CA GLY A 38 -11.51 10.75 12.75
C GLY A 38 -13.01 10.88 12.45
N CYS A 39 -13.84 10.36 13.34
CA CYS A 39 -15.29 10.54 13.33
C CYS A 39 -15.79 10.93 14.72
N ARG A 40 -17.11 11.18 14.84
CA ARG A 40 -17.70 11.52 16.13
C ARG A 40 -17.44 10.41 17.16
N GLY A 41 -16.66 10.74 18.19
CA GLY A 41 -16.30 9.82 19.26
C GLY A 41 -15.04 8.97 19.01
N GLN A 42 -14.41 9.09 17.83
CA GLN A 42 -13.20 8.35 17.50
C GLN A 42 -12.16 9.26 16.85
N ASP A 43 -10.99 9.31 17.45
CA ASP A 43 -9.86 10.08 16.94
C ASP A 43 -9.27 9.46 15.67
N VAL A 44 -8.60 10.30 14.84
CA VAL A 44 -7.97 9.84 13.61
C VAL A 44 -6.89 8.80 13.85
N THR A 45 -6.13 8.91 14.93
CA THR A 45 -5.09 7.93 15.30
C THR A 45 -5.68 6.55 15.61
N ALA A 46 -6.83 6.54 16.30
CA ALA A 46 -7.55 5.30 16.57
C ALA A 46 -8.17 4.70 15.31
N LEU A 47 -8.69 5.54 14.41
CA LEU A 47 -9.18 5.10 13.10
C LEU A 47 -8.05 4.49 12.25
N SER A 48 -6.87 5.13 12.25
CA SER A 48 -5.69 4.62 11.55
C SER A 48 -5.24 3.26 12.09
N ALA A 49 -5.30 3.05 13.41
CA ALA A 49 -5.03 1.73 14.00
C ALA A 49 -5.98 0.66 13.48
N LEU A 50 -7.29 0.95 13.48
CA LEU A 50 -8.29 0.01 12.95
C LEU A 50 -8.07 -0.33 11.48
N VAL A 51 -7.66 0.63 10.66
CA VAL A 51 -7.31 0.39 9.25
C VAL A 51 -6.15 -0.58 9.13
N LEU A 52 -5.10 -0.45 9.97
CA LEU A 52 -3.93 -1.32 9.95
C LEU A 52 -4.21 -2.73 10.50
N GLU A 53 -5.22 -2.86 11.36
CA GLU A 53 -5.59 -4.10 12.04
C GLU A 53 -6.74 -4.85 11.36
N MET A 54 -7.27 -4.35 10.24
CA MET A 54 -8.45 -4.92 9.56
C MET A 54 -8.27 -6.37 9.14
N GLU A 55 -7.08 -6.72 8.67
CA GLU A 55 -6.79 -8.03 8.12
C GLU A 55 -5.64 -8.66 8.92
N PRO A 56 -5.92 -9.58 9.86
CA PRO A 56 -4.89 -10.19 10.72
C PRO A 56 -3.81 -10.96 9.94
N ARG A 57 -4.13 -11.44 8.73
CA ARG A 57 -3.17 -12.15 7.86
C ARG A 57 -2.27 -11.22 7.06
N ARG A 58 -2.61 -9.93 7.02
CA ARG A 58 -1.93 -8.89 6.21
C ARG A 58 -1.71 -7.66 7.07
N GLU A 59 -0.91 -7.86 8.10
CA GLU A 59 -0.66 -6.84 9.13
C GLU A 59 -0.14 -5.53 8.55
N GLY A 60 -0.58 -4.45 9.14
CA GLY A 60 -0.07 -3.12 8.87
C GLY A 60 -0.37 -2.62 7.46
N LEU A 61 0.63 -2.02 6.82
CA LEU A 61 0.51 -1.37 5.51
C LEU A 61 0.18 -2.33 4.37
N LEU A 62 0.48 -3.63 4.49
CA LEU A 62 0.18 -4.62 3.46
C LEU A 62 -1.32 -4.74 3.18
N GLY A 63 -2.16 -4.52 4.18
CA GLY A 63 -3.61 -4.46 4.02
C GLY A 63 -4.07 -3.42 3.00
N LEU A 64 -3.33 -2.30 2.85
CA LEU A 64 -3.67 -1.25 1.89
C LEU A 64 -3.59 -1.72 0.43
N LEU A 65 -2.81 -2.76 0.15
CA LEU A 65 -2.67 -3.31 -1.19
C LEU A 65 -3.85 -4.20 -1.61
N HIS A 66 -4.64 -4.68 -0.66
CA HIS A 66 -5.60 -5.77 -0.90
C HIS A 66 -7.05 -5.40 -0.58
N ASN A 67 -7.27 -4.57 0.44
CA ASN A 67 -8.62 -4.24 0.87
C ASN A 67 -9.37 -3.43 -0.18
N SER A 68 -10.63 -3.80 -0.39
CA SER A 68 -11.55 -3.09 -1.27
C SER A 68 -12.14 -1.84 -0.59
N MET A 69 -12.75 -0.99 -1.39
CA MET A 69 -13.51 0.16 -0.89
C MET A 69 -14.61 -0.27 0.09
N GLN A 70 -15.31 -1.37 -0.22
CA GLN A 70 -16.39 -1.92 0.61
C GLN A 70 -15.85 -2.39 1.96
N ASP A 71 -14.66 -3.00 2.00
CA ASP A 71 -14.04 -3.44 3.25
C ASP A 71 -13.77 -2.25 4.15
N TYR A 72 -13.16 -1.20 3.62
CA TYR A 72 -12.91 0.03 4.39
C TYR A 72 -14.19 0.69 4.89
N MET A 73 -15.27 0.69 4.09
CA MET A 73 -16.54 1.30 4.48
C MET A 73 -17.26 0.56 5.62
N ARG A 74 -16.86 -0.67 5.96
CA ARG A 74 -17.33 -1.39 7.17
C ARG A 74 -16.79 -0.77 8.46
N LEU A 75 -15.68 -0.02 8.38
CA LEU A 75 -15.12 0.66 9.54
C LEU A 75 -15.94 1.91 9.88
N ARG A 76 -16.37 1.99 11.14
CA ARG A 76 -17.04 3.22 11.61
C ARG A 76 -16.12 4.42 11.46
N GLY A 77 -16.58 5.44 10.74
CA GLY A 77 -15.82 6.67 10.49
C GLY A 77 -15.05 6.69 9.17
N VAL A 78 -15.15 5.62 8.39
CA VAL A 78 -14.68 5.57 7.00
C VAL A 78 -15.90 5.67 6.08
N GLY A 79 -16.12 6.85 5.55
CA GLY A 79 -17.06 7.06 4.45
C GLY A 79 -16.38 6.87 3.10
N GLU A 80 -17.14 7.03 2.02
CA GLU A 80 -16.69 6.86 0.64
C GLU A 80 -15.37 7.60 0.33
N ALA A 81 -15.27 8.87 0.70
CA ALA A 81 -14.07 9.68 0.43
C ALA A 81 -12.80 9.09 1.07
N LYS A 82 -12.86 8.65 2.33
CA LYS A 82 -11.72 8.02 3.00
C LYS A 82 -11.40 6.64 2.44
N ALA A 83 -12.44 5.86 2.11
CA ALA A 83 -12.25 4.56 1.48
C ALA A 83 -11.54 4.70 0.14
N LEU A 84 -11.97 5.65 -0.72
CA LEU A 84 -11.29 5.96 -1.98
C LEU A 84 -9.83 6.40 -1.77
N GLN A 85 -9.54 7.22 -0.76
CA GLN A 85 -8.16 7.60 -0.43
C GLN A 85 -7.31 6.38 -0.11
N LEU A 86 -7.80 5.47 0.72
CA LEU A 86 -7.06 4.26 1.13
C LEU A 86 -6.81 3.33 -0.07
N VAL A 87 -7.82 3.09 -0.90
CA VAL A 87 -7.68 2.28 -2.13
C VAL A 87 -6.71 2.95 -3.11
N ALA A 88 -6.76 4.29 -3.25
CA ALA A 88 -5.85 5.02 -4.11
C ALA A 88 -4.38 4.91 -3.65
N ILE A 89 -4.13 4.92 -2.32
CA ILE A 89 -2.79 4.70 -1.76
C ILE A 89 -2.28 3.31 -2.15
N GLY A 90 -3.10 2.28 -1.98
CA GLY A 90 -2.76 0.91 -2.37
C GLY A 90 -2.43 0.80 -3.85
N GLU A 91 -3.25 1.39 -4.72
CA GLU A 91 -3.01 1.38 -6.17
C GLU A 91 -1.76 2.16 -6.56
N LEU A 92 -1.51 3.33 -5.96
CA LEU A 92 -0.28 4.09 -6.20
C LEU A 92 0.95 3.30 -5.78
N SER A 93 0.91 2.63 -4.64
CA SER A 93 2.00 1.76 -4.16
C SER A 93 2.28 0.64 -5.17
N LYS A 94 1.25 -0.05 -5.66
CA LYS A 94 1.38 -1.08 -6.71
C LYS A 94 2.01 -0.53 -7.98
N ARG A 95 1.60 0.66 -8.43
CA ARG A 95 2.16 1.30 -9.64
C ARG A 95 3.61 1.71 -9.45
N ILE A 96 3.99 2.23 -8.28
CA ILE A 96 5.38 2.57 -7.96
C ILE A 96 6.25 1.32 -8.01
N TRP A 97 5.83 0.25 -7.35
CA TRP A 97 6.51 -1.03 -7.34
C TRP A 97 6.71 -1.61 -8.76
N ARG A 98 5.64 -1.63 -9.57
CA ARG A 98 5.72 -2.10 -10.96
C ARG A 98 6.72 -1.29 -11.78
N ARG A 99 6.73 0.05 -11.63
CA ARG A 99 7.66 0.92 -12.37
C ARG A 99 9.10 0.73 -11.90
N GLU A 100 9.33 0.59 -10.60
CA GLU A 100 10.66 0.35 -10.06
C GLU A 100 11.20 -1.01 -10.48
N ALA A 101 10.36 -2.04 -10.39
CA ALA A 101 10.69 -3.36 -10.90
C ALA A 101 11.03 -3.31 -12.40
N ALA A 102 10.24 -2.62 -13.22
CA ALA A 102 10.50 -2.47 -14.66
C ALA A 102 11.83 -1.76 -14.96
N LYS A 103 12.25 -0.76 -14.18
CA LYS A 103 13.57 -0.12 -14.34
C LYS A 103 14.71 -1.10 -14.08
N ASN A 104 14.57 -1.94 -13.07
CA ASN A 104 15.56 -2.94 -12.73
C ASN A 104 15.62 -4.09 -13.76
N LEU A 105 14.56 -4.25 -14.57
CA LEU A 105 14.44 -5.28 -15.58
C LEU A 105 15.21 -5.02 -16.89
N THR A 106 15.64 -3.79 -17.16
CA THR A 106 16.45 -3.50 -18.36
C THR A 106 17.79 -4.27 -18.40
N THR A 107 18.20 -4.85 -17.26
CA THR A 107 19.40 -5.66 -17.12
C THR A 107 19.08 -7.14 -16.77
N ALA A 108 17.83 -7.52 -16.54
CA ALA A 108 17.51 -8.63 -15.64
C ALA A 108 17.02 -9.93 -16.32
N PHE A 109 16.49 -9.90 -17.53
CA PHE A 109 15.97 -11.12 -18.17
C PHE A 109 17.02 -11.99 -18.82
N SER A 110 18.28 -11.58 -18.84
CA SER A 110 19.41 -12.43 -19.21
C SER A 110 19.76 -13.47 -18.11
N ASP A 111 19.24 -13.30 -16.88
CA ASP A 111 19.41 -14.23 -15.76
C ASP A 111 18.05 -14.74 -15.30
N PRO A 112 17.78 -16.08 -15.41
CA PRO A 112 16.52 -16.67 -14.92
C PRO A 112 16.22 -16.38 -13.45
N GLY A 113 17.25 -16.25 -12.60
CA GLY A 113 17.09 -15.92 -11.18
C GLY A 113 16.56 -14.50 -10.95
N LEU A 114 16.92 -13.56 -11.80
CA LEU A 114 16.39 -12.19 -11.76
C LEU A 114 14.94 -12.14 -12.24
N CYS A 115 14.62 -12.87 -13.30
CA CYS A 115 13.25 -13.03 -13.77
C CYS A 115 12.35 -13.65 -12.69
N ALA A 116 12.80 -14.72 -12.06
CA ALA A 116 12.08 -15.36 -10.96
C ALA A 116 11.84 -14.39 -9.80
N ARG A 117 12.83 -13.62 -9.38
CA ARG A 117 12.66 -12.62 -8.31
C ARG A 117 11.63 -11.55 -8.66
N TYR A 118 11.64 -11.07 -9.90
CA TYR A 118 10.63 -10.11 -10.34
C TYR A 118 9.21 -10.66 -10.20
N TYR A 119 8.97 -11.84 -10.75
CA TYR A 119 7.64 -12.44 -10.68
C TYR A 119 7.28 -12.89 -9.25
N MET A 120 8.22 -13.35 -8.46
CA MET A 120 8.01 -13.64 -7.05
C MET A 120 7.51 -12.41 -6.29
N GLU A 121 8.12 -11.24 -6.51
CA GLU A 121 7.66 -10.01 -5.87
C GLU A 121 6.33 -9.51 -6.45
N ALA A 122 6.14 -9.59 -7.77
CA ALA A 122 4.92 -9.13 -8.44
C ALA A 122 3.69 -9.98 -8.07
N LEU A 123 3.88 -11.30 -7.91
CA LEU A 123 2.81 -12.28 -7.74
C LEU A 123 2.62 -12.74 -6.28
N ARG A 124 3.58 -12.47 -5.38
CA ARG A 124 3.59 -12.92 -3.98
C ARG A 124 2.29 -12.63 -3.22
N HIS A 125 1.63 -11.54 -3.56
CA HIS A 125 0.47 -11.04 -2.82
C HIS A 125 -0.86 -11.29 -3.55
N LEU A 126 -0.85 -12.06 -4.63
CA LEU A 126 -2.07 -12.41 -5.33
C LEU A 126 -2.84 -13.48 -4.56
N GLU A 127 -4.16 -13.34 -4.53
CA GLU A 127 -5.08 -14.30 -3.91
C GLU A 127 -5.46 -15.44 -4.86
N GLN A 128 -5.30 -15.20 -6.16
CA GLN A 128 -5.62 -16.13 -7.24
C GLN A 128 -4.40 -16.35 -8.10
N GLU A 129 -4.28 -17.52 -8.67
CA GLU A 129 -3.24 -17.83 -9.66
C GLU A 129 -3.40 -16.93 -10.88
N GLU A 130 -2.31 -16.33 -11.34
CA GLU A 130 -2.28 -15.54 -12.56
C GLU A 130 -1.19 -16.08 -13.49
N LEU A 131 -1.53 -16.20 -14.76
CA LEU A 131 -0.58 -16.51 -15.82
C LEU A 131 -0.20 -15.22 -16.54
N HIS A 132 1.07 -14.88 -16.49
CA HIS A 132 1.62 -13.70 -17.17
C HIS A 132 2.55 -14.09 -18.31
N ALA A 133 2.55 -13.30 -19.39
CA ALA A 133 3.55 -13.37 -20.45
C ALA A 133 4.45 -12.15 -20.39
N ALA A 134 5.76 -12.38 -20.27
CA ALA A 134 6.76 -11.35 -20.45
C ALA A 134 7.21 -11.30 -21.91
N PHE A 135 7.17 -10.12 -22.51
CA PHE A 135 7.69 -9.87 -23.85
C PHE A 135 9.09 -9.27 -23.74
N LEU A 136 10.03 -9.87 -24.47
CA LEU A 136 11.44 -9.47 -24.44
C LEU A 136 11.89 -9.08 -25.85
N ASP A 137 12.86 -8.17 -25.94
CA ASP A 137 13.52 -7.91 -27.22
C ASP A 137 14.57 -9.01 -27.56
N THR A 138 15.19 -8.89 -28.72
CA THR A 138 16.21 -9.84 -29.18
C THR A 138 17.47 -9.89 -28.31
N LYS A 139 17.65 -8.89 -27.41
CA LYS A 139 18.73 -8.82 -26.43
C LYS A 139 18.24 -9.22 -25.02
N LEU A 140 17.09 -9.90 -24.92
CA LEU A 140 16.45 -10.31 -23.68
C LEU A 140 16.09 -9.15 -22.74
N ARG A 141 15.93 -7.94 -23.24
CA ARG A 141 15.48 -6.81 -22.43
C ARG A 141 13.96 -6.81 -22.34
N PHE A 142 13.43 -6.55 -21.17
CA PHE A 142 12.02 -6.52 -20.93
C PHE A 142 11.32 -5.40 -21.72
N ILE A 143 10.28 -5.74 -22.46
CA ILE A 143 9.44 -4.81 -23.22
C ILE A 143 8.14 -4.54 -22.47
N SER A 144 7.40 -5.60 -22.12
CA SER A 144 6.09 -5.50 -21.47
C SER A 144 5.72 -6.80 -20.78
N ASP A 145 4.72 -6.72 -19.95
CA ASP A 145 4.08 -7.84 -19.27
C ASP A 145 2.58 -7.79 -19.54
N GLN A 146 1.98 -8.95 -19.80
CA GLN A 146 0.55 -9.07 -20.04
C GLN A 146 -0.02 -10.21 -19.20
N LEU A 147 -1.10 -9.94 -18.47
CA LEU A 147 -1.92 -10.95 -17.84
C LEU A 147 -2.66 -11.73 -18.93
N LEU A 148 -2.45 -13.04 -19.01
CA LEU A 148 -3.10 -13.95 -19.97
C LEU A 148 -4.35 -14.59 -19.38
N SER A 149 -4.27 -15.06 -18.14
CA SER A 149 -5.41 -15.66 -17.46
C SER A 149 -5.30 -15.49 -15.94
N ARG A 150 -6.44 -15.56 -15.29
CA ARG A 150 -6.57 -15.57 -13.84
C ARG A 150 -7.34 -16.81 -13.44
N GLY A 151 -6.86 -17.51 -12.41
CA GLY A 151 -7.52 -18.67 -11.82
C GLY A 151 -8.89 -18.30 -11.25
N SER A 152 -9.77 -19.28 -11.17
CA SER A 152 -11.13 -19.15 -10.62
C SER A 152 -11.13 -19.28 -9.09
#